data_ad3ba349835e52f896f1ad7138587352
#
_entry.id   ad3ba349835e52f896f1ad7138587352
#
_cell.length_a   1.000
_cell.length_b   1.000
_cell.length_c   1.000
_cell.angle_alpha   90.00
_cell.angle_beta   90.00
_cell.angle_gamma   90.00
#
_symmetry.space_group_name_H-M   'P 1'
#
loop_
_entity.id
_entity.type
_entity.pdbx_description
1 polymer ?
#
loop_
_entity_poly.entity_id
_entity_poly.type
_entity_poly.pdbx_seq_one_letter_code
_entity_poly.pdbx_strand_id
1 'polypeptide(L)'
;MSIKIEVDKKEDKDRIIESALAILNHNNLLTLSTFDKENNQPCCSTAYYVFDDEFNLYFWTDHNTLHSKNIKQNPKVAVNIFDSTQKWGSLLKGLQISGTSSIVSKKELLIAGALYLKRFPGVIKFVKHILDFHSTKFQSKIYKISINKIKLFDEESFGKEEFRELIIKR
;
A
#
# COMPACT_ATOMS: atom_id res chain seq x y z
N MET A 1 -0.41 -1.99 19.73
CA MET A 1 0.76 -2.87 19.62
C MET A 1 1.79 -2.10 18.83
N SER A 2 3.02 -2.01 19.27
CA SER A 2 4.11 -1.40 18.51
C SER A 2 4.62 -2.42 17.49
N ILE A 3 4.77 -2.00 16.23
CA ILE A 3 5.40 -2.84 15.20
C ILE A 3 6.89 -3.01 15.51
N LYS A 4 7.44 -4.16 15.13
CA LYS A 4 8.89 -4.39 15.09
C LYS A 4 9.34 -4.48 13.64
N ILE A 5 10.27 -3.60 13.24
CA ILE A 5 10.88 -3.63 11.91
C ILE A 5 12.25 -4.28 12.01
N GLU A 6 12.44 -5.34 11.24
CA GLU A 6 13.73 -6.00 11.03
C GLU A 6 14.20 -5.71 9.60
N VAL A 7 15.49 -5.50 9.42
CA VAL A 7 16.12 -5.24 8.12
C VAL A 7 17.24 -6.24 7.90
N ASP A 8 17.53 -6.53 6.64
CA ASP A 8 18.61 -7.44 6.23
C ASP A 8 20.00 -6.90 6.58
N LYS A 9 20.19 -5.57 6.51
CA LYS A 9 21.42 -4.87 6.89
C LYS A 9 21.17 -3.91 8.04
N LYS A 10 21.46 -4.32 9.28
CA LYS A 10 21.13 -3.58 10.51
C LYS A 10 21.79 -2.20 10.59
N GLU A 11 22.98 -2.04 10.00
CA GLU A 11 23.75 -0.82 10.00
C GLU A 11 23.05 0.34 9.28
N ASP A 12 22.17 0.01 8.32
CA ASP A 12 21.45 0.98 7.49
C ASP A 12 19.96 1.11 7.86
N LYS A 13 19.54 0.61 9.01
CA LYS A 13 18.10 0.46 9.33
C LYS A 13 17.31 1.76 9.15
N ASP A 14 17.78 2.87 9.71
CA ASP A 14 17.05 4.14 9.66
C ASP A 14 17.01 4.67 8.22
N ARG A 15 18.12 4.58 7.49
CA ARG A 15 18.21 4.96 6.08
C ARG A 15 17.29 4.12 5.18
N ILE A 16 17.18 2.82 5.46
CA ILE A 16 16.27 1.92 4.73
C ILE A 16 14.81 2.33 4.97
N ILE A 17 14.44 2.63 6.22
CA ILE A 17 13.11 3.10 6.59
C ILE A 17 12.80 4.45 5.93
N GLU A 18 13.72 5.41 6.01
CA GLU A 18 13.57 6.73 5.40
C GLU A 18 13.37 6.65 3.88
N SER A 19 14.18 5.83 3.20
CA SER A 19 14.03 5.60 1.76
C SER A 19 12.69 4.99 1.40
N ALA A 20 12.24 3.97 2.15
CA ALA A 20 10.92 3.36 1.92
C ALA A 20 9.78 4.38 2.11
N LEU A 21 9.84 5.20 3.16
CA LEU A 21 8.87 6.26 3.43
C LEU A 21 8.90 7.35 2.34
N ALA A 22 10.09 7.72 1.84
CA ALA A 22 10.24 8.67 0.75
C ALA A 22 9.53 8.19 -0.53
N ILE A 23 9.71 6.92 -0.90
CA ILE A 23 9.04 6.33 -2.05
C ILE A 23 7.52 6.25 -1.84
N LEU A 24 7.05 5.87 -0.64
CA LEU A 24 5.63 5.87 -0.30
C LEU A 24 5.01 7.28 -0.36
N ASN A 25 5.74 8.31 0.04
CA ASN A 25 5.27 9.70 0.00
C ASN A 25 5.24 10.26 -1.43
N HIS A 26 6.23 9.92 -2.24
CA HIS A 26 6.37 10.43 -3.60
C HIS A 26 5.28 9.91 -4.54
N ASN A 27 4.87 8.65 -4.39
CA ASN A 27 3.94 7.99 -5.29
C ASN A 27 2.51 8.03 -4.77
N ASN A 28 1.54 8.23 -5.64
CA ASN A 28 0.11 8.31 -5.29
C ASN A 28 -0.66 7.01 -5.60
N LEU A 29 -0.13 6.18 -6.49
CA LEU A 29 -0.77 4.98 -6.98
C LEU A 29 0.01 3.73 -6.54
N LEU A 30 -0.73 2.69 -6.23
CA LEU A 30 -0.22 1.34 -6.07
C LEU A 30 -0.78 0.44 -7.17
N THR A 31 -0.02 -0.57 -7.56
CA THR A 31 -0.52 -1.72 -8.31
C THR A 31 -0.74 -2.86 -7.33
N LEU A 32 -2.00 -3.30 -7.20
CA LEU A 32 -2.42 -4.37 -6.32
C LEU A 32 -2.56 -5.67 -7.10
N SER A 33 -1.86 -6.70 -6.70
CA SER A 33 -1.98 -8.06 -7.23
C SER A 33 -2.78 -8.93 -6.28
N THR A 34 -3.80 -9.60 -6.83
CA THR A 34 -4.66 -10.57 -6.15
C THR A 34 -4.75 -11.85 -6.96
N PHE A 35 -5.26 -12.92 -6.38
CA PHE A 35 -5.44 -14.19 -7.07
C PHE A 35 -6.93 -14.54 -7.21
N ASP A 36 -7.38 -14.66 -8.44
CA ASP A 36 -8.72 -15.13 -8.79
C ASP A 36 -8.71 -16.67 -8.72
N LYS A 37 -9.34 -17.21 -7.68
CA LYS A 37 -9.43 -18.65 -7.47
C LYS A 37 -10.39 -19.33 -8.46
N GLU A 38 -11.40 -18.62 -8.94
CA GLU A 38 -12.40 -19.19 -9.84
C GLU A 38 -11.81 -19.44 -11.23
N ASN A 39 -10.99 -18.48 -11.71
CA ASN A 39 -10.34 -18.57 -13.01
C ASN A 39 -8.87 -19.04 -12.91
N ASN A 40 -8.38 -19.34 -11.69
CA ASN A 40 -7.01 -19.79 -11.42
C ASN A 40 -5.94 -18.88 -12.03
N GLN A 41 -6.07 -17.57 -11.87
CA GLN A 41 -5.15 -16.60 -12.46
C GLN A 41 -4.82 -15.42 -11.55
N PRO A 42 -3.61 -14.84 -11.66
CA PRO A 42 -3.30 -13.58 -11.00
C PRO A 42 -4.02 -12.42 -11.68
N CYS A 43 -4.43 -11.44 -10.87
CA CYS A 43 -5.10 -10.22 -11.34
C CYS A 43 -4.39 -9.01 -10.78
N CYS A 44 -4.26 -7.94 -11.60
CA CYS A 44 -3.72 -6.66 -11.19
C CYS A 44 -4.80 -5.57 -11.26
N SER A 45 -4.74 -4.63 -10.34
CA SER A 45 -5.55 -3.42 -10.32
C SER A 45 -4.74 -2.24 -9.79
N THR A 46 -5.16 -1.02 -10.13
CA THR A 46 -4.49 0.20 -9.68
C THR A 46 -5.42 0.99 -8.77
N ALA A 47 -4.89 1.55 -7.68
CA ALA A 47 -5.66 2.36 -6.76
C ALA A 47 -4.82 3.49 -6.18
N TYR A 48 -5.48 4.63 -5.85
CA TYR A 48 -4.90 5.62 -4.95
C TYR A 48 -4.78 5.04 -3.55
N TYR A 49 -3.71 5.39 -2.84
CA TYR A 49 -3.48 4.90 -1.49
C TYR A 49 -3.02 5.98 -0.53
N VAL A 50 -3.22 5.70 0.74
CA VAL A 50 -2.59 6.39 1.87
C VAL A 50 -1.95 5.35 2.77
N PHE A 51 -1.08 5.78 3.68
CA PHE A 51 -0.40 4.89 4.60
C PHE A 51 -0.22 5.54 5.96
N ASP A 52 -0.06 4.72 7.00
CA ASP A 52 0.22 5.14 8.37
C ASP A 52 1.67 4.83 8.79
N ASP A 53 2.03 5.28 9.99
CA ASP A 53 3.36 5.10 10.57
C ASP A 53 3.68 3.64 10.93
N GLU A 54 2.67 2.75 10.92
CA GLU A 54 2.83 1.30 11.10
C GLU A 54 3.00 0.55 9.76
N PHE A 55 3.27 1.24 8.66
CA PHE A 55 3.37 0.64 7.32
C PHE A 55 2.11 -0.13 6.90
N ASN A 56 0.92 0.32 7.31
CA ASN A 56 -0.31 -0.14 6.69
C ASN A 56 -0.62 0.74 5.49
N LEU A 57 -0.96 0.14 4.35
CA LEU A 57 -1.51 0.87 3.22
C LEU A 57 -3.03 0.79 3.26
N TYR A 58 -3.68 1.87 2.86
CA TYR A 58 -5.14 1.94 2.75
C TYR A 58 -5.52 2.36 1.36
N PHE A 59 -6.48 1.65 0.74
CA PHE A 59 -7.04 2.02 -0.56
C PHE A 59 -8.56 1.96 -0.53
N TRP A 60 -9.18 2.87 -1.28
CA TRP A 60 -10.63 3.01 -1.34
C TRP A 60 -11.13 2.46 -2.66
N THR A 61 -12.10 1.53 -2.62
CA THR A 61 -12.60 0.85 -3.81
C THR A 61 -14.04 0.36 -3.61
N ASP A 62 -14.75 0.08 -4.71
CA ASP A 62 -16.03 -0.62 -4.69
C ASP A 62 -15.81 -2.09 -4.24
N HIS A 63 -16.63 -2.53 -3.26
CA HIS A 63 -16.52 -3.87 -2.70
C HIS A 63 -17.00 -4.99 -3.63
N ASN A 64 -17.66 -4.66 -4.77
CA ASN A 64 -18.09 -5.62 -5.78
C ASN A 64 -17.05 -5.87 -6.87
N THR A 65 -15.92 -5.16 -6.85
CA THR A 65 -14.84 -5.36 -7.82
C THR A 65 -14.21 -6.74 -7.72
N LEU A 66 -13.57 -7.19 -8.79
CA LEU A 66 -12.92 -8.51 -8.82
C LEU A 66 -11.84 -8.61 -7.71
N HIS A 67 -10.99 -7.59 -7.54
CA HIS A 67 -9.97 -7.63 -6.50
C HIS A 67 -10.59 -7.68 -5.08
N SER A 68 -11.74 -7.03 -4.84
CA SER A 68 -12.44 -7.12 -3.56
C SER A 68 -12.98 -8.52 -3.29
N LYS A 69 -13.52 -9.19 -4.31
CA LYS A 69 -13.97 -10.59 -4.23
C LYS A 69 -12.77 -11.53 -4.00
N ASN A 70 -11.67 -11.31 -4.72
CA ASN A 70 -10.44 -12.10 -4.57
C ASN A 70 -9.86 -11.98 -3.14
N ILE A 71 -9.78 -10.77 -2.58
CA ILE A 71 -9.31 -10.52 -1.20
C ILE A 71 -10.18 -11.27 -0.19
N LYS A 72 -11.49 -11.30 -0.38
CA LYS A 72 -12.40 -12.04 0.51
C LYS A 72 -12.10 -13.54 0.52
N GLN A 73 -11.70 -14.11 -0.62
CA GLN A 73 -11.37 -15.54 -0.75
C GLN A 73 -9.92 -15.86 -0.38
N ASN A 74 -9.01 -14.93 -0.65
CA ASN A 74 -7.59 -15.05 -0.33
C ASN A 74 -7.04 -13.67 0.02
N PRO A 75 -6.81 -13.37 1.32
CA PRO A 75 -6.36 -12.06 1.77
C PRO A 75 -4.89 -11.77 1.43
N LYS A 76 -4.11 -12.75 0.99
CA LYS A 76 -2.71 -12.55 0.60
C LYS A 76 -2.64 -11.72 -0.68
N VAL A 77 -1.87 -10.63 -0.64
CA VAL A 77 -1.72 -9.70 -1.75
C VAL A 77 -0.25 -9.34 -1.96
N ALA A 78 0.07 -8.95 -3.19
CA ALA A 78 1.31 -8.26 -3.50
C ALA A 78 0.99 -6.85 -4.01
N VAL A 79 1.91 -5.92 -3.76
CA VAL A 79 1.78 -4.53 -4.20
C VAL A 79 3.10 -4.07 -4.81
N ASN A 80 2.99 -3.30 -5.88
CA ASN A 80 4.12 -2.58 -6.45
C ASN A 80 3.85 -1.07 -6.41
N ILE A 81 4.85 -0.29 -5.98
CA ILE A 81 4.80 1.17 -5.92
C ILE A 81 6.09 1.70 -6.53
N PHE A 82 5.96 2.46 -7.61
CA PHE A 82 7.08 3.07 -8.32
C PHE A 82 6.61 4.27 -9.14
N ASP A 83 7.54 5.17 -9.41
CA ASP A 83 7.30 6.26 -10.34
C ASP A 83 7.46 5.77 -11.79
N SER A 84 6.35 5.73 -12.54
CA SER A 84 6.35 5.29 -13.94
C SER A 84 7.04 6.28 -14.90
N THR A 85 7.44 7.45 -14.42
CA THR A 85 8.16 8.46 -15.20
C THR A 85 9.69 8.31 -15.14
N GLN A 86 10.19 7.34 -14.39
CA GLN A 86 11.63 7.03 -14.33
C GLN A 86 12.15 6.70 -15.74
N LYS A 87 13.23 7.38 -16.12
CA LYS A 87 13.82 7.19 -17.46
C LYS A 87 14.60 5.88 -17.52
N TRP A 88 14.57 5.22 -18.65
CA TRP A 88 15.40 4.04 -18.89
C TRP A 88 16.88 4.38 -18.71
N GLY A 89 17.60 3.54 -17.95
CA GLY A 89 19.00 3.76 -17.62
C GLY A 89 19.26 4.72 -16.45
N SER A 90 18.21 5.32 -15.84
CA SER A 90 18.34 6.02 -14.55
C SER A 90 18.42 5.02 -13.40
N LEU A 91 18.78 5.52 -12.21
CA LEU A 91 18.79 4.74 -10.98
C LEU A 91 17.35 4.38 -10.58
N LEU A 92 17.07 3.08 -10.44
CA LEU A 92 15.74 2.57 -10.17
C LEU A 92 15.33 2.81 -8.72
N LYS A 93 14.07 3.28 -8.53
CA LYS A 93 13.43 3.40 -7.21
C LYS A 93 12.05 2.77 -7.23
N GLY A 94 11.76 1.96 -6.22
CA GLY A 94 10.44 1.33 -6.10
C GLY A 94 10.35 0.36 -4.93
N LEU A 95 9.12 -0.06 -4.63
CA LEU A 95 8.80 -0.99 -3.57
C LEU A 95 8.03 -2.18 -4.13
N GLN A 96 8.51 -3.38 -3.84
CA GLN A 96 7.76 -4.62 -4.02
C GLN A 96 7.33 -5.11 -2.62
N ILE A 97 6.04 -5.22 -2.41
CA ILE A 97 5.46 -5.40 -1.09
C ILE A 97 4.65 -6.70 -1.08
N SER A 98 4.73 -7.45 0.01
CA SER A 98 3.81 -8.53 0.31
C SER A 98 3.10 -8.27 1.63
N GLY A 99 1.83 -8.68 1.71
CA GLY A 99 1.01 -8.46 2.89
C GLY A 99 -0.32 -9.19 2.83
N THR A 100 -1.19 -8.81 3.77
CA THR A 100 -2.58 -9.29 3.82
C THR A 100 -3.53 -8.11 3.78
N SER A 101 -4.62 -8.25 3.02
CA SER A 101 -5.64 -7.20 2.88
C SER A 101 -6.95 -7.60 3.53
N SER A 102 -7.61 -6.63 4.16
CA SER A 102 -8.94 -6.76 4.75
C SER A 102 -9.69 -5.43 4.74
N ILE A 103 -11.01 -5.47 4.86
CA ILE A 103 -11.82 -4.26 5.10
C ILE A 103 -11.44 -3.71 6.48
N VAL A 104 -11.29 -2.39 6.59
CA VAL A 104 -10.94 -1.70 7.85
C VAL A 104 -12.05 -1.80 8.88
N SER A 105 -11.69 -1.86 10.16
CA SER A 105 -12.58 -1.66 11.30
C SER A 105 -13.06 -0.21 11.40
N LYS A 106 -14.07 0.07 12.23
CA LYS A 106 -14.55 1.45 12.46
C LYS A 106 -13.44 2.39 12.95
N LYS A 107 -12.53 1.90 13.81
CA LYS A 107 -11.40 2.69 14.32
C LYS A 107 -10.40 3.01 13.20
N GLU A 108 -10.06 2.03 12.41
CA GLU A 108 -9.14 2.19 11.27
C GLU A 108 -9.75 3.07 10.16
N LEU A 109 -11.08 3.06 10.00
CA LEU A 109 -11.79 3.95 9.08
C LEU A 109 -11.54 5.43 9.40
N LEU A 110 -11.54 5.79 10.68
CA LEU A 110 -11.25 7.17 11.10
C LEU A 110 -9.82 7.58 10.75
N ILE A 111 -8.86 6.68 10.99
CA ILE A 111 -7.44 6.90 10.65
C ILE A 111 -7.27 7.06 9.14
N ALA A 112 -7.74 6.08 8.38
CA ALA A 112 -7.60 6.06 6.93
C ALA A 112 -8.32 7.24 6.27
N GLY A 113 -9.52 7.58 6.73
CA GLY A 113 -10.28 8.74 6.23
C GLY A 113 -9.55 10.06 6.46
N ALA A 114 -8.96 10.26 7.65
CA ALA A 114 -8.14 11.44 7.94
C ALA A 114 -6.89 11.50 7.04
N LEU A 115 -6.22 10.38 6.82
CA LEU A 115 -5.08 10.29 5.91
C LEU A 115 -5.47 10.63 4.46
N TYR A 116 -6.64 10.14 3.99
CA TYR A 116 -7.16 10.49 2.66
C TYR A 116 -7.44 11.97 2.51
N LEU A 117 -8.10 12.59 3.49
CA LEU A 117 -8.40 14.02 3.47
C LEU A 117 -7.13 14.87 3.47
N LYS A 118 -6.09 14.43 4.21
CA LYS A 118 -4.79 15.10 4.24
C LYS A 118 -4.02 14.98 2.92
N ARG A 119 -3.97 13.77 2.35
CA ARG A 119 -3.15 13.50 1.15
C ARG A 119 -3.84 13.93 -0.15
N PHE A 120 -5.16 13.75 -0.22
CA PHE A 120 -5.99 14.04 -1.40
C PHE A 120 -7.12 15.01 -1.06
N PRO A 121 -6.84 16.33 -0.89
CA PRO A 121 -7.87 17.30 -0.50
C PRO A 121 -9.10 17.32 -1.43
N GLY A 122 -8.93 16.96 -2.70
CA GLY A 122 -10.01 16.87 -3.68
C GLY A 122 -11.07 15.81 -3.34
N VAL A 123 -10.78 14.86 -2.46
CA VAL A 123 -11.71 13.80 -2.03
C VAL A 123 -12.94 14.38 -1.33
N ILE A 124 -12.83 15.58 -0.73
CA ILE A 124 -13.96 16.29 -0.07
C ILE A 124 -15.13 16.56 -1.03
N LYS A 125 -14.89 16.55 -2.34
CA LYS A 125 -15.95 16.68 -3.35
C LYS A 125 -16.88 15.46 -3.39
N PHE A 126 -16.38 14.29 -2.94
CA PHE A 126 -17.09 13.02 -2.98
C PHE A 126 -17.57 12.57 -1.60
N VAL A 127 -16.86 12.95 -0.53
CA VAL A 127 -17.19 12.57 0.85
C VAL A 127 -17.30 13.83 1.71
N LYS A 128 -18.43 13.99 2.39
CA LYS A 128 -18.66 15.11 3.34
C LYS A 128 -18.19 14.75 4.75
N HIS A 129 -18.25 13.47 5.08
CA HIS A 129 -17.85 12.92 6.39
C HIS A 129 -16.99 11.68 6.21
N ILE A 130 -16.10 11.41 7.16
CA ILE A 130 -15.23 10.20 7.12
C ILE A 130 -16.04 8.92 6.99
N LEU A 131 -17.23 8.86 7.56
CA LEU A 131 -18.11 7.69 7.44
C LEU A 131 -18.62 7.44 6.01
N ASP A 132 -18.57 8.44 5.14
CA ASP A 132 -18.99 8.28 3.74
C ASP A 132 -18.07 7.35 2.95
N PHE A 133 -16.82 7.17 3.39
CA PHE A 133 -15.91 6.16 2.81
C PHE A 133 -16.43 4.73 2.91
N HIS A 134 -17.39 4.46 3.80
CA HIS A 134 -18.10 3.19 3.93
C HIS A 134 -19.60 3.33 3.64
N SER A 135 -19.97 4.33 2.85
CA SER A 135 -21.37 4.57 2.49
C SER A 135 -21.91 3.42 1.66
N THR A 136 -23.13 2.99 2.00
CA THR A 136 -23.90 2.07 1.17
C THR A 136 -24.29 2.67 -0.17
N LYS A 137 -24.43 4.00 -0.23
CA LYS A 137 -24.76 4.75 -1.45
C LYS A 137 -23.69 4.59 -2.54
N PHE A 138 -22.40 4.53 -2.16
CA PHE A 138 -21.30 4.40 -3.11
C PHE A 138 -20.79 2.97 -3.25
N GLN A 139 -21.34 2.02 -2.48
CA GLN A 139 -20.89 0.61 -2.43
C GLN A 139 -19.37 0.46 -2.20
N SER A 140 -18.73 1.52 -1.71
CA SER A 140 -17.29 1.62 -1.54
C SER A 140 -16.87 1.31 -0.11
N LYS A 141 -15.69 0.72 0.03
CA LYS A 141 -15.04 0.41 1.31
C LYS A 141 -13.58 0.81 1.26
N ILE A 142 -13.03 1.16 2.41
CA ILE A 142 -11.58 1.22 2.57
C ILE A 142 -11.08 -0.16 2.95
N TYR A 143 -10.05 -0.60 2.25
CA TYR A 143 -9.29 -1.80 2.55
C TYR A 143 -7.94 -1.40 3.14
N LYS A 144 -7.49 -2.15 4.13
CA LYS A 144 -6.14 -2.08 4.68
C LYS A 144 -5.30 -3.20 4.09
N ILE A 145 -4.05 -2.90 3.77
CA ILE A 145 -3.01 -3.88 3.51
C ILE A 145 -2.03 -3.80 4.67
N SER A 146 -2.01 -4.84 5.50
CA SER A 146 -1.00 -5.02 6.54
C SER A 146 0.25 -5.58 5.87
N ILE A 147 1.28 -4.75 5.73
CA ILE A 147 2.53 -5.14 5.10
C ILE A 147 3.28 -6.10 6.01
N ASN A 148 3.76 -7.22 5.44
CA ASN A 148 4.63 -8.18 6.12
C ASN A 148 6.09 -7.99 5.68
N LYS A 149 6.31 -7.67 4.40
CA LYS A 149 7.64 -7.53 3.83
C LYS A 149 7.65 -6.47 2.73
N ILE A 150 8.70 -5.67 2.72
CA ILE A 150 9.04 -4.74 1.64
C ILE A 150 10.39 -5.15 1.08
N LYS A 151 10.48 -5.31 -0.24
CA LYS A 151 11.73 -5.31 -1.00
C LYS A 151 11.87 -3.93 -1.63
N LEU A 152 12.84 -3.18 -1.13
CA LEU A 152 13.12 -1.80 -1.50
C LEU A 152 14.23 -1.77 -2.54
N PHE A 153 13.96 -1.10 -3.65
CA PHE A 153 14.96 -0.65 -4.60
C PHE A 153 15.13 0.86 -4.46
N ASP A 154 16.32 1.29 -4.15
CA ASP A 154 16.76 2.69 -4.20
C ASP A 154 18.23 2.67 -4.57
N GLU A 155 18.51 2.57 -5.87
CA GLU A 155 19.85 2.45 -6.40
C GLU A 155 20.70 3.70 -6.15
N GLU A 156 20.07 4.86 -5.94
CA GLU A 156 20.77 6.08 -5.57
C GLU A 156 21.33 5.98 -4.14
N SER A 157 20.55 5.38 -3.23
CA SER A 157 20.95 5.28 -1.82
C SER A 157 21.83 4.06 -1.54
N PHE A 158 21.62 2.94 -2.23
CA PHE A 158 22.21 1.65 -1.84
C PHE A 158 23.11 1.02 -2.91
N GLY A 159 23.16 1.59 -4.10
CA GLY A 159 23.95 1.06 -5.21
C GLY A 159 23.11 0.40 -6.29
N LYS A 160 23.67 0.37 -7.50
CA LYS A 160 23.01 -0.18 -8.68
C LYS A 160 22.76 -1.67 -8.53
N GLU A 161 21.56 -2.11 -8.91
CA GLU A 161 21.10 -3.51 -8.81
C GLU A 161 20.98 -4.03 -7.37
N GLU A 162 21.23 -3.19 -6.35
CA GLU A 162 21.09 -3.55 -4.94
C GLU A 162 19.66 -3.33 -4.46
N PHE A 163 19.23 -4.21 -3.56
CA PHE A 163 17.96 -4.04 -2.85
C PHE A 163 18.14 -4.20 -1.34
N ARG A 164 17.14 -3.76 -0.58
CA ARG A 164 17.07 -3.93 0.88
C ARG A 164 15.72 -4.53 1.24
N GLU A 165 15.71 -5.32 2.32
CA GLU A 165 14.48 -5.94 2.80
C GLU A 165 14.10 -5.41 4.18
N LEU A 166 12.81 -5.06 4.32
CA LEU A 166 12.19 -4.76 5.61
C LEU A 166 11.15 -5.84 5.91
N ILE A 167 11.27 -6.47 7.07
CA ILE A 167 10.28 -7.40 7.61
C ILE A 167 9.53 -6.70 8.73
N ILE A 168 8.21 -6.64 8.62
CA ILE A 168 7.34 -5.97 9.57
C ILE A 168 6.59 -7.03 10.37
N LYS A 169 6.89 -7.10 11.66
CA LYS A 169 6.25 -8.01 12.63
C LYS A 169 5.26 -7.22 13.50
N ARG A 170 4.07 -7.76 13.68
CA ARG A 170 2.97 -7.19 14.48
C ARG A 170 2.62 -8.11 15.65
#